data_2414244f9274c4f5b1e396da6c7d808c
#
_entry.id   2414244f9274c4f5b1e396da6c7d808c
#
_cell.length_a   1.000
_cell.length_b   1.000
_cell.length_c   1.000
_cell.angle_alpha   90.00
_cell.angle_beta   90.00
_cell.angle_gamma   90.00
#
_symmetry.space_group_name_H-M   'P 1'
#
loop_
_entity.id
_entity.type
_entity.pdbx_description
1 polymer ?
#
loop_
_entity_poly.entity_id
_entity_poly.type
_entity_poly.pdbx_seq_one_letter_code
_entity_poly.pdbx_strand_id
1 'polypeptide(L)'
;MKEIYDVAIIGAGPSGLTAAIYLSRAGHKTIVLERQLIGGQVATIDRVDNYPGFAEGVTGMDLASSLESQARRFGAEIKFAKVNSIKPGRPIILQTDAGEVMATAVLIASGAGYRHLGIPGEAEYSSHGVHYCA
;
A
#
# COMPACT_ATOMS: atom_id res chain seq x y z
N MET A 1 -18.27 -20.37 -7.36
CA MET A 1 -16.85 -20.34 -7.80
C MET A 1 -16.18 -19.23 -7.02
N LYS A 2 -14.92 -19.41 -6.55
CA LYS A 2 -14.16 -18.34 -5.93
C LYS A 2 -13.84 -17.28 -6.98
N GLU A 3 -13.94 -16.02 -6.61
CA GLU A 3 -13.66 -14.87 -7.47
C GLU A 3 -12.16 -14.77 -7.80
N ILE A 4 -11.83 -14.55 -9.08
CA ILE A 4 -10.44 -14.36 -9.54
C ILE A 4 -10.30 -12.90 -10.01
N TYR A 5 -9.31 -12.20 -9.46
CA TYR A 5 -8.94 -10.86 -9.88
C TYR A 5 -7.95 -10.93 -11.05
N ASP A 6 -7.97 -9.92 -11.93
CA ASP A 6 -6.93 -9.79 -12.94
C ASP A 6 -5.60 -9.48 -12.28
N VAL A 7 -5.61 -8.54 -11.31
CA VAL A 7 -4.42 -8.15 -10.57
C VAL A 7 -4.73 -8.01 -9.07
N ALA A 8 -3.89 -8.62 -8.24
CA ALA A 8 -3.83 -8.35 -6.81
C ALA A 8 -2.59 -7.51 -6.49
N ILE A 9 -2.77 -6.41 -5.77
CA ILE A 9 -1.71 -5.51 -5.36
C ILE A 9 -1.48 -5.67 -3.85
N ILE A 10 -0.24 -5.87 -3.44
CA ILE A 10 0.14 -6.01 -2.04
C ILE A 10 0.71 -4.68 -1.55
N GLY A 11 -0.03 -3.98 -0.71
CA GLY A 11 0.29 -2.68 -0.14
C GLY A 11 -0.48 -1.53 -0.78
N ALA A 12 -1.09 -0.69 0.07
CA ALA A 12 -1.86 0.49 -0.30
C ALA A 12 -1.08 1.80 -0.03
N GLY A 13 0.24 1.78 -0.20
CA GLY A 13 1.05 3.00 -0.27
C GLY A 13 0.86 3.73 -1.61
N PRO A 14 1.52 4.88 -1.83
CA PRO A 14 1.37 5.65 -3.06
C PRO A 14 1.62 4.84 -4.33
N SER A 15 2.61 3.95 -4.33
CA SER A 15 2.91 3.10 -5.50
C SER A 15 1.80 2.08 -5.78
N GLY A 16 1.29 1.41 -4.74
CA GLY A 16 0.20 0.44 -4.89
C GLY A 16 -1.11 1.10 -5.32
N LEU A 17 -1.46 2.23 -4.70
CA LEU A 17 -2.65 3.00 -5.07
C LEU A 17 -2.55 3.57 -6.49
N THR A 18 -1.37 4.06 -6.89
CA THR A 18 -1.14 4.52 -8.27
C THR A 18 -1.33 3.38 -9.27
N ALA A 19 -0.75 2.21 -9.00
CA ALA A 19 -0.95 1.03 -9.84
C ALA A 19 -2.45 0.65 -9.93
N ALA A 20 -3.16 0.68 -8.80
CA ALA A 20 -4.60 0.40 -8.75
C ALA A 20 -5.41 1.37 -9.62
N ILE A 21 -5.08 2.67 -9.59
CA ILE A 21 -5.71 3.69 -10.43
C ILE A 21 -5.56 3.33 -11.91
N TYR A 22 -4.34 3.04 -12.35
CA TYR A 22 -4.09 2.76 -13.76
C TYR A 22 -4.70 1.44 -14.23
N LEU A 23 -4.58 0.39 -13.43
CA LEU A 23 -5.13 -0.93 -13.76
C LEU A 23 -6.66 -0.92 -13.81
N SER A 24 -7.30 -0.35 -12.80
CA SER A 24 -8.76 -0.27 -12.76
C SER A 24 -9.31 0.65 -13.85
N ARG A 25 -8.62 1.77 -14.13
CA ARG A 25 -8.98 2.66 -15.26
C ARG A 25 -8.87 1.94 -16.61
N ALA A 26 -7.93 1.02 -16.75
CA ALA A 26 -7.80 0.18 -17.95
C ALA A 26 -8.82 -0.97 -18.02
N GLY A 27 -9.70 -1.10 -17.03
CA GLY A 27 -10.77 -2.11 -17.00
C GLY A 27 -10.37 -3.43 -16.35
N HIS A 28 -9.18 -3.53 -15.73
CA HIS A 28 -8.78 -4.73 -15.02
C HIS A 28 -9.45 -4.80 -13.64
N LYS A 29 -9.98 -5.97 -13.31
CA LYS A 29 -10.52 -6.26 -11.98
C LYS A 29 -9.38 -6.31 -10.97
N THR A 30 -9.25 -5.26 -10.18
CA THR A 30 -8.09 -5.03 -9.32
C THR A 30 -8.48 -5.03 -7.85
N ILE A 31 -7.72 -5.77 -7.03
CA ILE A 31 -7.79 -5.71 -5.56
C ILE A 31 -6.47 -5.24 -4.98
N VAL A 32 -6.55 -4.35 -3.99
CA VAL A 32 -5.42 -3.91 -3.17
C VAL A 32 -5.59 -4.50 -1.77
N LEU A 33 -4.54 -5.15 -1.28
CA LEU A 33 -4.49 -5.77 0.05
C LEU A 33 -3.54 -4.97 0.94
N GLU A 34 -4.09 -4.36 1.99
CA GLU A 34 -3.33 -3.53 2.94
C GLU A 34 -3.39 -4.13 4.35
N ARG A 35 -2.24 -4.19 5.00
CA ARG A 35 -2.15 -4.81 6.34
C ARG A 35 -2.46 -3.86 7.50
N GLN A 36 -2.24 -2.55 7.35
CA GLN A 36 -2.26 -1.62 8.47
C GLN A 36 -2.94 -0.28 8.17
N LEU A 37 -2.36 0.50 7.25
CA LEU A 37 -2.75 1.89 7.00
C LEU A 37 -2.71 2.19 5.52
N ILE A 38 -3.84 2.61 4.95
CA ILE A 38 -3.90 3.09 3.58
C ILE A 38 -3.06 4.38 3.47
N GLY A 39 -2.21 4.44 2.46
CA GLY A 39 -1.19 5.48 2.30
C GLY A 39 0.18 5.06 2.81
N GLY A 40 0.28 4.00 3.62
CA GLY A 40 1.55 3.50 4.14
C GLY A 40 2.31 4.55 4.92
N GLN A 41 3.65 4.59 4.78
CA GLN A 41 4.49 5.56 5.49
C GLN A 41 4.15 7.01 5.16
N VAL A 42 3.68 7.31 3.95
CA VAL A 42 3.33 8.69 3.55
C VAL A 42 2.20 9.24 4.39
N ALA A 43 1.22 8.42 4.76
CA ALA A 43 0.09 8.86 5.58
C ALA A 43 0.50 9.38 6.98
N THR A 44 1.71 9.05 7.45
CA THR A 44 2.24 9.50 8.75
C THR A 44 3.08 10.78 8.67
N ILE A 45 3.26 11.35 7.48
CA ILE A 45 4.05 12.55 7.25
C ILE A 45 3.16 13.79 7.37
N ASP A 46 3.54 14.74 8.20
CA ASP A 46 2.77 15.98 8.39
C ASP A 46 2.69 16.79 7.11
N ARG A 47 3.78 16.85 6.35
CA ARG A 47 3.85 17.62 5.10
C ARG A 47 4.73 16.94 4.07
N VAL A 48 4.21 16.80 2.86
CA VAL A 48 4.89 16.26 1.67
C VAL A 48 5.04 17.41 0.67
N ASP A 49 6.26 17.88 0.45
CA ASP A 49 6.57 19.03 -0.42
C ASP A 49 7.07 18.60 -1.82
N ASN A 50 7.35 17.31 -2.01
CA ASN A 50 7.99 16.80 -3.21
C ASN A 50 7.10 15.83 -4.03
N TYR A 51 5.79 15.83 -3.78
CA TYR A 51 4.87 15.07 -4.62
C TYR A 51 4.36 15.94 -5.76
N PRO A 52 4.56 15.56 -7.05
CA PRO A 52 4.15 16.37 -8.19
C PRO A 52 2.65 16.67 -8.20
N GLY A 53 2.29 17.91 -8.54
CA GLY A 53 0.91 18.38 -8.60
C GLY A 53 0.42 19.14 -7.38
N PHE A 54 1.24 19.24 -6.33
CA PHE A 54 0.95 19.99 -5.08
C PHE A 54 2.01 21.08 -4.87
N ALA A 55 1.85 22.22 -5.54
CA ALA A 55 2.83 23.32 -5.51
C ALA A 55 3.10 23.84 -4.11
N GLU A 56 2.08 23.87 -3.27
CA GLU A 56 2.15 24.33 -1.86
C GLU A 56 2.37 23.18 -0.87
N GLY A 57 2.70 21.97 -1.37
CA GLY A 57 2.75 20.76 -0.56
C GLY A 57 1.36 20.21 -0.19
N VAL A 58 1.33 19.09 0.46
CA VAL A 58 0.11 18.39 0.90
C VAL A 58 0.40 17.62 2.17
N THR A 59 -0.59 17.42 3.04
CA THR A 59 -0.41 16.48 4.16
C THR A 59 -0.35 15.04 3.65
N GLY A 60 0.42 14.18 4.30
CA GLY A 60 0.49 12.78 3.91
C GLY A 60 -0.86 12.09 3.95
N MET A 61 -1.70 12.44 4.93
CA MET A 61 -3.05 11.92 5.07
C MET A 61 -3.97 12.34 3.91
N ASP A 62 -3.93 13.62 3.50
CA ASP A 62 -4.73 14.12 2.37
C ASP A 62 -4.28 13.50 1.06
N LEU A 63 -2.98 13.32 0.87
CA LEU A 63 -2.43 12.64 -0.30
C LEU A 63 -2.90 11.18 -0.36
N ALA A 64 -2.81 10.46 0.76
CA ALA A 64 -3.27 9.07 0.88
C ALA A 64 -4.78 8.95 0.57
N SER A 65 -5.59 9.83 1.17
CA SER A 65 -7.04 9.87 0.97
C SER A 65 -7.41 10.17 -0.49
N SER A 66 -6.69 11.10 -1.12
CA SER A 66 -6.89 11.45 -2.53
C SER A 66 -6.59 10.28 -3.46
N LEU A 67 -5.47 9.58 -3.22
CA LEU A 67 -5.08 8.40 -4.00
C LEU A 67 -6.07 7.24 -3.82
N GLU A 68 -6.50 6.98 -2.57
CA GLU A 68 -7.50 5.96 -2.29
C GLU A 68 -8.82 6.26 -3.00
N SER A 69 -9.33 7.49 -2.85
CA SER A 69 -10.57 7.92 -3.47
C SER A 69 -10.52 7.79 -4.99
N GLN A 70 -9.40 8.14 -5.59
CA GLN A 70 -9.19 8.01 -7.03
C GLN A 70 -9.17 6.55 -7.48
N ALA A 71 -8.49 5.66 -6.74
CA ALA A 71 -8.46 4.23 -7.05
C ALA A 71 -9.87 3.61 -6.97
N ARG A 72 -10.60 3.91 -5.90
CA ARG A 72 -11.99 3.43 -5.72
C ARG A 72 -12.93 3.97 -6.80
N ARG A 73 -12.78 5.23 -7.22
CA ARG A 73 -13.57 5.81 -8.29
C ARG A 73 -13.45 5.05 -9.61
N PHE A 74 -12.28 4.46 -9.89
CA PHE A 74 -12.08 3.62 -11.06
C PHE A 74 -12.43 2.14 -10.84
N GLY A 75 -12.94 1.79 -9.66
CA GLY A 75 -13.43 0.44 -9.37
C GLY A 75 -12.42 -0.49 -8.71
N ALA A 76 -11.27 0.02 -8.22
CA ALA A 76 -10.36 -0.78 -7.42
C ALA A 76 -11.03 -1.18 -6.09
N GLU A 77 -10.97 -2.46 -5.77
CA GLU A 77 -11.34 -2.98 -4.46
C GLU A 77 -10.14 -2.83 -3.51
N ILE A 78 -10.34 -2.26 -2.33
CA ILE A 78 -9.29 -2.11 -1.32
C ILE A 78 -9.78 -2.79 -0.05
N LYS A 79 -9.03 -3.81 0.39
CA LYS A 79 -9.33 -4.59 1.60
C LYS A 79 -8.18 -4.54 2.60
N PHE A 80 -8.54 -4.45 3.88
CA PHE A 80 -7.60 -4.72 4.94
C PHE A 80 -7.40 -6.23 5.06
N ALA A 81 -6.22 -6.69 4.65
CA ALA A 81 -5.81 -8.08 4.75
C ALA A 81 -4.28 -8.17 4.66
N LYS A 82 -3.68 -8.85 5.62
CA LYS A 82 -2.24 -9.12 5.61
C LYS A 82 -1.96 -10.34 4.75
N VAL A 83 -1.16 -10.15 3.71
CA VAL A 83 -0.67 -11.27 2.89
C VAL A 83 0.48 -11.96 3.63
N ASN A 84 0.31 -13.25 3.92
CA ASN A 84 1.27 -14.05 4.64
C ASN A 84 2.17 -14.86 3.69
N SER A 85 1.63 -15.32 2.56
CA SER A 85 2.38 -16.03 1.54
C SER A 85 1.73 -15.95 0.17
N ILE A 86 2.53 -16.17 -0.86
CA ILE A 86 2.11 -16.24 -2.26
C ILE A 86 2.44 -17.63 -2.77
N LYS A 87 1.44 -18.33 -3.28
CA LYS A 87 1.61 -19.62 -3.95
C LYS A 87 1.55 -19.39 -5.47
N PRO A 88 2.66 -19.58 -6.19
CA PRO A 88 2.67 -19.48 -7.65
C PRO A 88 1.72 -20.51 -8.26
N GLY A 89 1.09 -20.14 -9.38
CA GLY A 89 0.16 -21.02 -10.08
C GLY A 89 -0.66 -20.25 -11.12
N ARG A 90 -1.70 -20.91 -11.63
CA ARG A 90 -2.71 -20.30 -12.50
C ARG A 90 -4.09 -20.74 -12.02
N PRO A 91 -4.78 -19.91 -11.21
CA PRO A 91 -4.40 -18.58 -10.72
C PRO A 91 -3.30 -18.63 -9.64
N ILE A 92 -2.67 -17.47 -9.39
CA ILE A 92 -1.81 -17.25 -8.22
C ILE A 92 -2.71 -17.14 -7.00
N ILE A 93 -2.29 -17.75 -5.88
CA ILE A 93 -3.06 -17.74 -4.62
C ILE A 93 -2.29 -16.95 -3.57
N LEU A 94 -2.91 -15.90 -3.04
CA LEU A 94 -2.42 -15.15 -1.90
C LEU A 94 -3.12 -15.64 -0.64
N GLN A 95 -2.34 -16.13 0.32
CA GLN A 95 -2.84 -16.51 1.64
C GLN A 95 -2.83 -15.27 2.53
N THR A 96 -3.98 -14.88 3.04
CA THR A 96 -4.14 -13.73 3.94
C THR A 96 -4.72 -14.16 5.28
N ASP A 97 -4.66 -13.28 6.27
CA ASP A 97 -5.34 -13.45 7.55
C ASP A 97 -6.88 -13.39 7.44
N ALA A 98 -7.39 -12.85 6.33
CA ALA A 98 -8.82 -12.77 6.00
C ALA A 98 -9.30 -13.83 4.98
N GLY A 99 -8.46 -14.83 4.67
CA GLY A 99 -8.75 -15.88 3.70
C GLY A 99 -7.89 -15.84 2.45
N GLU A 100 -8.27 -16.62 1.44
CA GLU A 100 -7.52 -16.70 0.18
C GLU A 100 -8.02 -15.68 -0.83
N VAL A 101 -7.09 -15.04 -1.52
CA VAL A 101 -7.35 -14.19 -2.70
C VAL A 101 -6.66 -14.82 -3.91
N MET A 102 -7.38 -14.93 -5.03
CA MET A 102 -6.85 -15.48 -6.27
C MET A 102 -6.72 -14.39 -7.32
N ALA A 103 -5.60 -14.37 -8.03
CA ALA A 103 -5.35 -13.42 -9.09
C ALA A 103 -4.55 -14.01 -10.26
N THR A 104 -4.70 -13.42 -11.44
CA THR A 104 -3.91 -13.78 -12.63
C THR A 104 -2.49 -13.22 -12.53
N ALA A 105 -2.34 -12.01 -11.97
CA ALA A 105 -1.07 -11.35 -11.73
C ALA A 105 -1.01 -10.76 -10.32
N VAL A 106 0.19 -10.60 -9.80
CA VAL A 106 0.45 -9.98 -8.49
C VAL A 106 1.48 -8.89 -8.64
N LEU A 107 1.17 -7.71 -8.09
CA LEU A 107 2.08 -6.59 -7.96
C LEU A 107 2.46 -6.42 -6.49
N ILE A 108 3.76 -6.47 -6.19
CA ILE A 108 4.27 -6.29 -4.83
C ILE A 108 4.67 -4.83 -4.65
N ALA A 109 3.92 -4.11 -3.81
CA ALA A 109 4.13 -2.71 -3.45
C ALA A 109 4.16 -2.55 -1.93
N SER A 110 4.76 -3.51 -1.24
CA SER A 110 4.73 -3.67 0.23
C SER A 110 5.50 -2.60 1.00
N GLY A 111 6.22 -1.72 0.32
CA GLY A 111 7.03 -0.67 0.91
C GLY A 111 8.29 -1.19 1.59
N ALA A 112 8.84 -0.38 2.50
CA ALA A 112 10.03 -0.69 3.27
C ALA A 112 9.81 -0.39 4.75
N GLY A 113 10.59 -1.00 5.60
CA GLY A 113 10.70 -0.67 7.01
C GLY A 113 12.11 -0.18 7.34
N TYR A 114 12.23 0.62 8.38
CA TYR A 114 13.55 1.04 8.86
C TYR A 114 14.28 -0.14 9.52
N ARG A 115 15.59 -0.19 9.31
CA ARG A 115 16.44 -1.14 10.03
C ARG A 115 16.80 -0.52 11.38
N HIS A 116 16.40 -1.21 12.45
CA HIS A 116 16.78 -0.83 13.79
C HIS A 116 18.23 -1.24 14.11
N LEU A 117 18.92 -0.41 14.89
CA LEU A 117 20.28 -0.70 15.36
C LEU A 117 20.28 -1.73 16.48
N GLY A 118 19.18 -1.80 17.25
CA GLY A 118 19.05 -2.69 18.40
C GLY A 118 19.88 -2.26 19.60
N ILE A 119 20.20 -0.98 19.73
CA ILE A 119 20.99 -0.42 20.82
C ILE A 119 20.07 0.12 21.94
N PRO A 120 20.55 0.17 23.20
CA PRO A 120 19.81 0.81 24.28
C PRO A 120 19.48 2.27 23.97
N GLY A 121 18.24 2.70 24.25
CA GLY A 121 17.76 4.04 24.01
C GLY A 121 17.18 4.30 22.61
N GLU A 122 17.39 3.40 21.63
CA GLU A 122 16.88 3.60 20.26
C GLU A 122 15.35 3.80 20.24
N ALA A 123 14.61 2.95 20.91
CA ALA A 123 13.15 3.05 20.98
C ALA A 123 12.69 4.25 21.83
N GLU A 124 13.38 4.51 22.95
CA GLU A 124 13.08 5.59 23.88
C GLU A 124 13.25 6.97 23.26
N TYR A 125 14.31 7.15 22.44
CA TYR A 125 14.63 8.40 21.78
C TYR A 125 14.15 8.49 20.34
N SER A 126 13.32 7.55 19.89
CA SER A 126 12.70 7.61 18.56
C SER A 126 11.89 8.89 18.40
N SER A 127 12.18 9.67 17.36
CA SER A 127 11.63 11.01 17.10
C SER A 127 12.08 12.10 18.09
N HIS A 128 12.92 11.79 19.07
CA HIS A 128 13.46 12.70 20.08
C HIS A 128 15.00 12.68 20.12
N GLY A 129 15.63 12.46 18.98
CA GLY A 129 17.10 12.38 18.83
C GLY A 129 17.54 11.19 17.98
N VAL A 130 16.75 10.15 17.88
CA VAL A 130 16.96 9.04 16.92
C VAL A 130 15.94 9.20 15.79
N HIS A 131 16.42 9.46 14.59
CA HIS A 131 15.61 9.64 13.38
C HIS A 131 16.04 8.66 12.31
N TYR A 132 15.07 8.12 11.54
CA TYR A 132 15.32 7.18 10.44
C TYR A 132 15.14 7.86 9.07
N CYS A 133 14.59 9.06 9.04
CA CYS A 133 14.40 9.85 7.83
C CYS A 133 15.08 11.21 8.01
N ALA A 134 15.84 11.63 7.01
CA ALA A 134 16.49 12.93 6.99
C ALA A 134 15.57 14.00 6.37
#